data_41a91f7c3348ad4c244a81622ec1435c
#
_entry.id   41a91f7c3348ad4c244a81622ec1435c
#
_cell.length_a   1.000
_cell.length_b   1.000
_cell.length_c   1.000
_cell.angle_alpha   90.00
_cell.angle_beta   90.00
_cell.angle_gamma   90.00
#
_symmetry.space_group_name_H-M   'P 1'
#
loop_
_entity.id
_entity.type
_entity.pdbx_description
1 polymer ?
#
loop_
_entity_poly.entity_id
_entity_poly.type
_entity_poly.pdbx_seq_one_letter_code
_entity_poly.pdbx_strand_id
1 'polypeptide(L)'
;LRKGYMYMADLATEPRWSRVNGTLGENSEWVAKMMREIVLGFQGEKLHSKSVALTTKHFPGGGAGKDGQDSHFEWGKAAIYPGGMFENNLIPYQAAIDAGTSAIMPYYSLPEGTEFEEVGFAYNKAIVNDLLRKRMGFKGIVNSDTGILTRMAWGVETLSKQERYKKAIEAGTNLFSGESDPEILIEVIKCGAVDLALIDTSVVRLLKEKFELGLFENPYVNADEAEKIVSNEKFRERAALAMRKSIVLLRNENNALPVKPKTKVYFESLPKSSGGRNSSQTQTDGPNIFAENNNQYEIEFVKTPEEAELVLLWLQPGGNSLFRSTGEPISVSLSKCGVDVDYVNRISAKKPTVLIVNYTNPWVINEVYSNDTKNVVGVLATFGTTPDALLDVITGKFNPTGKMPFSTPVSDEAVENNKEDVPGYLEGDGYALFNYDEGISY
;
A
#
# COMPACT_ATOMS: atom_id res chain seq x y z
N LEU A 1 13.06 14.80 -10.52
CA LEU A 1 11.67 14.33 -10.61
C LEU A 1 10.73 15.53 -10.66
N ARG A 2 9.76 15.54 -11.57
CA ARG A 2 8.77 16.62 -11.70
C ARG A 2 7.35 16.14 -11.45
N LYS A 3 7.12 14.84 -11.58
CA LYS A 3 5.82 14.20 -11.31
C LYS A 3 6.02 12.84 -10.65
N GLY A 4 5.18 12.54 -9.67
CA GLY A 4 5.13 11.28 -8.96
C GLY A 4 3.70 10.75 -8.84
N TYR A 5 3.55 9.42 -8.75
CA TYR A 5 2.27 8.74 -8.55
C TYR A 5 2.41 7.50 -7.66
N MET A 6 3.29 7.58 -6.66
CA MET A 6 3.62 6.45 -5.78
C MET A 6 2.63 6.26 -4.65
N TYR A 7 2.01 7.34 -4.17
CA TYR A 7 1.18 7.30 -2.96
C TYR A 7 -0.26 6.97 -3.27
N MET A 8 -0.78 5.96 -2.56
CA MET A 8 -2.13 5.46 -2.70
C MET A 8 -3.02 6.04 -1.60
N ALA A 9 -4.18 6.55 -2.00
CA ALA A 9 -5.24 6.99 -1.09
C ALA A 9 -6.26 5.88 -0.80
N ASP A 10 -6.00 4.68 -1.32
CA ASP A 10 -6.80 3.49 -1.12
C ASP A 10 -6.80 3.07 0.36
N LEU A 11 -7.89 2.49 0.82
CA LEU A 11 -8.02 1.96 2.17
C LEU A 11 -7.69 0.45 2.21
N ALA A 12 -7.12 -0.02 3.31
CA ALA A 12 -6.84 -1.43 3.56
C ALA A 12 -8.06 -2.17 4.12
N THR A 13 -9.21 -2.09 3.45
CA THR A 13 -10.46 -2.69 3.94
C THR A 13 -10.55 -4.18 3.66
N GLU A 14 -9.96 -4.65 2.55
CA GLU A 14 -9.92 -6.07 2.20
C GLU A 14 -8.50 -6.64 2.48
N PRO A 15 -8.33 -7.46 3.54
CA PRO A 15 -7.02 -7.96 3.95
C PRO A 15 -6.27 -8.78 2.90
N ARG A 16 -7.00 -9.46 2.01
CA ARG A 16 -6.44 -10.32 0.96
C ARG A 16 -5.86 -9.53 -0.22
N TRP A 17 -6.24 -8.27 -0.38
CA TRP A 17 -5.80 -7.46 -1.52
C TRP A 17 -4.26 -7.35 -1.57
N SER A 18 -3.69 -7.65 -2.74
CA SER A 18 -2.22 -7.73 -2.93
C SER A 18 -1.48 -6.40 -2.77
N ARG A 19 -2.21 -5.28 -2.65
CA ARG A 19 -1.63 -3.92 -2.59
C ARG A 19 -1.85 -3.22 -1.25
N VAL A 20 -2.29 -3.94 -0.21
CA VAL A 20 -2.44 -3.39 1.15
C VAL A 20 -1.15 -2.68 1.61
N ASN A 21 0.03 -3.23 1.31
CA ASN A 21 1.32 -2.64 1.66
C ASN A 21 1.61 -1.28 1.01
N GLY A 22 0.83 -0.88 0.02
CA GLY A 22 0.91 0.45 -0.60
C GLY A 22 -0.04 1.47 0.02
N THR A 23 -0.93 1.04 0.90
CA THR A 23 -1.90 1.89 1.60
C THR A 23 -1.32 2.52 2.86
N LEU A 24 -2.07 3.44 3.44
CA LEU A 24 -1.73 4.08 4.73
C LEU A 24 -2.59 3.54 5.88
N GLY A 25 -3.34 2.47 5.65
CA GLY A 25 -4.19 1.81 6.62
C GLY A 25 -5.66 1.75 6.23
N GLU A 26 -6.51 1.30 7.16
CA GLU A 26 -7.94 1.09 6.92
C GLU A 26 -8.84 2.26 7.36
N ASN A 27 -8.33 3.18 8.19
CA ASN A 27 -9.11 4.31 8.71
C ASN A 27 -9.06 5.51 7.76
N SER A 28 -10.20 5.84 7.16
CA SER A 28 -10.30 6.88 6.14
C SER A 28 -9.89 8.28 6.62
N GLU A 29 -10.22 8.64 7.86
CA GLU A 29 -9.88 9.94 8.44
C GLU A 29 -8.37 10.07 8.70
N TRP A 30 -7.73 8.98 9.13
CA TRP A 30 -6.27 8.94 9.28
C TRP A 30 -5.57 9.04 7.94
N VAL A 31 -6.01 8.23 6.96
CA VAL A 31 -5.46 8.26 5.60
C VAL A 31 -5.65 9.64 4.96
N ALA A 32 -6.79 10.30 5.20
CA ALA A 32 -7.04 11.67 4.73
C ALA A 32 -6.02 12.68 5.27
N LYS A 33 -5.71 12.62 6.57
CA LYS A 33 -4.68 13.48 7.18
C LYS A 33 -3.31 13.23 6.55
N MET A 34 -2.95 11.96 6.35
CA MET A 34 -1.68 11.60 5.72
C MET A 34 -1.61 12.06 4.27
N MET A 35 -2.67 11.85 3.49
CA MET A 35 -2.73 12.28 2.08
C MET A 35 -2.61 13.79 1.92
N ARG A 36 -3.27 14.56 2.81
CA ARG A 36 -3.11 16.01 2.84
C ARG A 36 -1.64 16.42 3.00
N GLU A 37 -0.96 15.86 4.00
CA GLU A 37 0.44 16.19 4.28
C GLU A 37 1.39 15.72 3.16
N ILE A 38 1.11 14.57 2.55
CA ILE A 38 1.85 14.08 1.38
C ILE A 38 1.73 15.06 0.21
N VAL A 39 0.52 15.49 -0.14
CA VAL A 39 0.30 16.45 -1.24
C VAL A 39 1.04 17.76 -0.95
N LEU A 40 0.87 18.32 0.25
CA LEU A 40 1.55 19.57 0.64
C LEU A 40 3.07 19.42 0.67
N GLY A 41 3.58 18.28 1.13
CA GLY A 41 5.02 18.00 1.19
C GLY A 41 5.69 17.95 -0.18
N PHE A 42 5.02 17.40 -1.19
CA PHE A 42 5.55 17.29 -2.55
C PHE A 42 5.26 18.51 -3.42
N GLN A 43 4.06 19.07 -3.32
CA GLN A 43 3.60 20.15 -4.20
C GLN A 43 3.77 21.54 -3.59
N GLY A 44 3.72 21.65 -2.26
CA GLY A 44 3.48 22.90 -1.56
C GLY A 44 2.00 23.29 -1.63
N GLU A 45 1.62 24.46 -1.14
CA GLU A 45 0.26 24.98 -1.23
C GLU A 45 -0.20 25.26 -2.67
N LYS A 46 0.75 25.51 -3.56
CA LYS A 46 0.55 25.67 -5.00
C LYS A 46 1.74 25.09 -5.76
N LEU A 47 1.50 24.56 -6.96
CA LEU A 47 2.57 24.12 -7.83
C LEU A 47 3.50 25.28 -8.20
N HIS A 48 4.79 24.99 -8.21
CA HIS A 48 5.86 25.90 -8.63
C HIS A 48 7.08 25.12 -9.16
N SER A 49 8.11 25.80 -9.62
CA SER A 49 9.27 25.22 -10.28
C SER A 49 10.11 24.23 -9.44
N LYS A 50 9.89 24.18 -8.12
CA LYS A 50 10.53 23.22 -7.21
C LYS A 50 9.59 22.10 -6.76
N SER A 51 8.32 22.15 -7.13
CA SER A 51 7.33 21.12 -6.78
C SER A 51 7.56 19.82 -7.53
N VAL A 52 7.06 18.73 -6.95
CA VAL A 52 6.80 17.46 -7.61
C VAL A 52 5.29 17.31 -7.68
N ALA A 53 4.71 17.46 -8.87
CA ALA A 53 3.28 17.26 -9.09
C ALA A 53 2.90 15.82 -8.80
N LEU A 54 1.81 15.59 -8.07
CA LEU A 54 1.37 14.25 -7.68
C LEU A 54 0.17 13.80 -8.52
N THR A 55 0.12 12.49 -8.75
CA THR A 55 -1.07 11.76 -9.17
C THR A 55 -1.54 10.91 -7.99
N THR A 56 -2.64 11.32 -7.36
CA THR A 56 -3.27 10.53 -6.28
C THR A 56 -4.05 9.37 -6.87
N LYS A 57 -3.95 8.19 -6.28
CA LYS A 57 -4.51 6.95 -6.83
C LYS A 57 -4.96 5.98 -5.74
N HIS A 58 -5.83 5.03 -6.04
CA HIS A 58 -6.56 4.78 -7.31
C HIS A 58 -8.04 5.08 -7.12
N PHE A 59 -8.50 6.17 -7.68
CA PHE A 59 -9.87 6.66 -7.49
C PHE A 59 -10.92 5.70 -8.07
N PRO A 60 -12.04 5.48 -7.42
CA PRO A 60 -12.50 5.99 -6.12
C PRO A 60 -12.12 5.13 -4.90
N GLY A 61 -11.15 4.22 -5.04
CA GLY A 61 -10.62 3.31 -4.03
C GLY A 61 -10.47 1.90 -4.60
N GLY A 62 -9.26 1.33 -4.48
CA GLY A 62 -8.94 -0.02 -4.95
C GLY A 62 -9.10 -1.10 -3.88
N GLY A 63 -9.30 -0.71 -2.61
CA GLY A 63 -9.32 -1.63 -1.48
C GLY A 63 -10.57 -2.53 -1.38
N ALA A 64 -11.65 -2.20 -2.10
CA ALA A 64 -12.90 -2.95 -2.10
C ALA A 64 -13.01 -3.94 -3.29
N GLY A 65 -11.91 -4.57 -3.66
CA GLY A 65 -11.89 -5.60 -4.70
C GLY A 65 -12.56 -6.88 -4.25
N LYS A 66 -13.48 -7.41 -5.07
CA LYS A 66 -14.22 -8.64 -4.79
C LYS A 66 -13.26 -9.79 -4.46
N ASP A 67 -13.45 -10.45 -3.32
CA ASP A 67 -12.62 -11.55 -2.82
C ASP A 67 -11.12 -11.21 -2.69
N GLY A 68 -10.78 -9.94 -2.53
CA GLY A 68 -9.39 -9.46 -2.48
C GLY A 68 -8.64 -9.55 -3.81
N GLN A 69 -9.31 -9.90 -4.89
CA GLN A 69 -8.71 -10.02 -6.22
C GLN A 69 -8.38 -8.64 -6.80
N ASP A 70 -7.31 -8.57 -7.58
CA ASP A 70 -6.84 -7.30 -8.13
C ASP A 70 -7.28 -7.11 -9.59
N SER A 71 -7.70 -5.90 -9.92
CA SER A 71 -8.27 -5.53 -11.21
C SER A 71 -7.30 -5.43 -12.40
N HIS A 72 -6.02 -5.79 -12.19
CA HIS A 72 -5.12 -6.04 -13.32
C HIS A 72 -5.50 -7.30 -14.12
N PHE A 73 -6.44 -8.10 -13.62
CA PHE A 73 -6.90 -9.36 -14.24
C PHE A 73 -8.43 -9.42 -14.30
N GLU A 74 -8.93 -10.19 -15.23
CA GLU A 74 -10.36 -10.31 -15.48
C GLU A 74 -11.12 -10.83 -14.24
N TRP A 75 -10.57 -11.78 -13.51
CA TRP A 75 -11.19 -12.35 -12.29
C TRP A 75 -11.24 -11.37 -11.11
N GLY A 76 -10.45 -10.28 -11.15
CA GLY A 76 -10.43 -9.23 -10.13
C GLY A 76 -11.00 -7.90 -10.58
N LYS A 77 -11.72 -7.86 -11.71
CA LYS A 77 -12.23 -6.61 -12.28
C LYS A 77 -13.33 -5.92 -11.47
N ALA A 78 -13.98 -6.63 -10.56
CA ALA A 78 -15.09 -6.09 -9.78
C ALA A 78 -14.63 -5.36 -8.51
N ALA A 79 -15.13 -4.15 -8.32
CA ALA A 79 -15.16 -3.47 -7.03
C ALA A 79 -16.60 -3.56 -6.50
N ILE A 80 -16.76 -4.01 -5.25
CA ILE A 80 -18.07 -4.23 -4.63
C ILE A 80 -18.15 -3.53 -3.27
N TYR A 81 -19.36 -3.13 -2.91
CA TYR A 81 -19.59 -2.35 -1.69
C TYR A 81 -20.75 -2.93 -0.85
N PRO A 82 -20.65 -4.21 -0.43
CA PRO A 82 -21.73 -4.89 0.30
C PRO A 82 -21.98 -4.30 1.69
N GLY A 83 -21.01 -3.57 2.23
CA GLY A 83 -21.13 -2.82 3.48
C GLY A 83 -21.75 -1.44 3.33
N GLY A 84 -21.95 -0.97 2.10
CA GLY A 84 -22.47 0.38 1.83
C GLY A 84 -21.46 1.50 2.13
N MET A 85 -20.16 1.20 2.17
CA MET A 85 -19.13 2.15 2.58
C MET A 85 -18.39 2.82 1.40
N PHE A 86 -19.02 2.89 0.24
CA PHE A 86 -18.46 3.58 -0.92
C PHE A 86 -17.98 5.02 -0.57
N GLU A 87 -18.80 5.78 0.16
CA GLU A 87 -18.48 7.17 0.56
C GLU A 87 -17.24 7.26 1.46
N ASN A 88 -16.99 6.24 2.27
CA ASN A 88 -15.82 6.19 3.15
C ASN A 88 -14.50 6.17 2.35
N ASN A 89 -14.50 5.52 1.19
CA ASN A 89 -13.34 5.51 0.29
C ASN A 89 -13.05 6.89 -0.32
N LEU A 90 -14.02 7.80 -0.39
CA LEU A 90 -13.84 9.13 -0.98
C LEU A 90 -13.14 10.12 -0.06
N ILE A 91 -13.17 9.89 1.25
CA ILE A 91 -12.63 10.81 2.27
C ILE A 91 -11.14 11.14 2.03
N PRO A 92 -10.23 10.17 1.83
CA PRO A 92 -8.83 10.46 1.52
C PRO A 92 -8.62 11.24 0.22
N TYR A 93 -9.44 10.96 -0.80
CA TYR A 93 -9.36 11.69 -2.07
C TYR A 93 -9.84 13.12 -1.93
N GLN A 94 -10.91 13.38 -1.15
CA GLN A 94 -11.35 14.74 -0.88
C GLN A 94 -10.24 15.53 -0.20
N ALA A 95 -9.57 14.95 0.81
CA ALA A 95 -8.45 15.61 1.48
C ALA A 95 -7.28 15.91 0.52
N ALA A 96 -6.98 15.01 -0.42
CA ALA A 96 -5.96 15.24 -1.45
C ALA A 96 -6.38 16.33 -2.44
N ILE A 97 -7.66 16.39 -2.81
CA ILE A 97 -8.24 17.44 -3.68
C ILE A 97 -8.15 18.81 -2.98
N ASP A 98 -8.55 18.89 -1.73
CA ASP A 98 -8.51 20.11 -0.92
C ASP A 98 -7.09 20.62 -0.69
N ALA A 99 -6.12 19.70 -0.61
CA ALA A 99 -4.69 20.00 -0.58
C ALA A 99 -4.09 20.36 -1.94
N GLY A 100 -4.87 20.28 -3.02
CA GLY A 100 -4.48 20.72 -4.36
C GLY A 100 -3.74 19.68 -5.20
N THR A 101 -4.00 18.37 -5.01
CA THR A 101 -3.37 17.33 -5.84
C THR A 101 -3.53 17.63 -7.33
N SER A 102 -2.45 17.54 -8.10
CA SER A 102 -2.41 17.95 -9.51
C SER A 102 -3.17 17.00 -10.42
N ALA A 103 -3.09 15.70 -10.14
CA ALA A 103 -3.76 14.68 -10.93
C ALA A 103 -4.39 13.60 -10.04
N ILE A 104 -5.42 12.95 -10.59
CA ILE A 104 -6.05 11.76 -9.99
C ILE A 104 -6.09 10.65 -11.04
N MET A 105 -5.81 9.42 -10.60
CA MET A 105 -5.83 8.23 -11.43
C MET A 105 -6.99 7.33 -11.02
N PRO A 106 -8.01 7.16 -11.90
CA PRO A 106 -9.02 6.13 -11.70
C PRO A 106 -8.41 4.73 -11.82
N TYR A 107 -8.89 3.79 -10.96
CA TYR A 107 -8.46 2.40 -11.04
C TYR A 107 -9.09 1.67 -12.22
N TYR A 108 -8.65 0.43 -12.46
CA TYR A 108 -9.19 -0.39 -13.55
C TYR A 108 -10.60 -0.92 -13.26
N SER A 109 -10.92 -1.14 -11.98
CA SER A 109 -12.13 -1.83 -11.55
C SER A 109 -13.40 -1.22 -12.12
N LEU A 110 -14.42 -2.07 -12.26
CA LEU A 110 -15.80 -1.67 -12.53
C LEU A 110 -16.65 -1.83 -11.26
N PRO A 111 -17.64 -0.96 -11.04
CA PRO A 111 -18.49 -0.94 -9.84
C PRO A 111 -19.63 -1.94 -9.93
N GLU A 112 -19.36 -3.23 -9.68
CA GLU A 112 -20.35 -4.31 -9.78
C GLU A 112 -21.47 -4.17 -8.74
N GLY A 113 -22.70 -4.29 -9.17
CA GLY A 113 -23.89 -4.29 -8.30
C GLY A 113 -24.22 -2.95 -7.65
N THR A 114 -23.78 -1.83 -8.24
CA THR A 114 -24.08 -0.47 -7.79
C THR A 114 -25.04 0.24 -8.76
N GLU A 115 -25.38 1.51 -8.45
CA GLU A 115 -26.14 2.35 -9.40
C GLU A 115 -25.29 2.86 -10.57
N PHE A 116 -23.98 2.70 -10.55
CA PHE A 116 -23.08 3.14 -11.60
C PHE A 116 -23.05 2.14 -12.76
N GLU A 117 -22.75 2.63 -13.96
CA GLU A 117 -22.51 1.77 -15.11
C GLU A 117 -21.34 0.80 -14.83
N GLU A 118 -21.51 -0.48 -15.11
CA GLU A 118 -20.49 -1.50 -14.89
C GLU A 118 -19.39 -1.46 -15.96
N VAL A 119 -18.63 -0.38 -15.97
CA VAL A 119 -17.44 -0.17 -16.80
C VAL A 119 -16.29 0.33 -15.96
N GLY A 120 -15.05 0.08 -16.39
CA GLY A 120 -13.86 0.55 -15.68
C GLY A 120 -13.95 2.03 -15.33
N PHE A 121 -13.51 2.40 -14.13
CA PHE A 121 -13.75 3.74 -13.58
C PHE A 121 -13.33 4.89 -14.50
N ALA A 122 -12.27 4.73 -15.28
CA ALA A 122 -11.82 5.76 -16.25
C ALA A 122 -12.80 6.00 -17.41
N TYR A 123 -13.73 5.06 -17.65
CA TYR A 123 -14.79 5.15 -18.67
C TYR A 123 -16.12 5.62 -18.09
N ASN A 124 -16.24 5.66 -16.77
CA ASN A 124 -17.50 5.91 -16.09
C ASN A 124 -17.75 7.40 -15.90
N LYS A 125 -18.70 7.95 -16.67
CA LYS A 125 -19.00 9.39 -16.63
C LYS A 125 -19.57 9.82 -15.27
N ALA A 126 -20.40 9.00 -14.62
CA ALA A 126 -20.93 9.31 -13.31
C ALA A 126 -19.81 9.39 -12.25
N ILE A 127 -18.80 8.52 -12.35
CA ILE A 127 -17.65 8.52 -11.43
C ILE A 127 -16.68 9.67 -11.74
N VAL A 128 -16.25 9.84 -12.99
CA VAL A 128 -15.22 10.84 -13.34
C VAL A 128 -15.81 12.25 -13.42
N ASN A 129 -16.94 12.43 -14.09
CA ASN A 129 -17.49 13.77 -14.29
C ASN A 129 -18.39 14.20 -13.14
N ASP A 130 -19.40 13.38 -12.80
CA ASP A 130 -20.42 13.84 -11.85
C ASP A 130 -19.91 13.77 -10.41
N LEU A 131 -19.28 12.65 -10.01
CA LEU A 131 -18.71 12.51 -8.67
C LEU A 131 -17.41 13.32 -8.52
N LEU A 132 -16.33 12.95 -9.25
CA LEU A 132 -15.01 13.53 -9.02
C LEU A 132 -14.95 15.03 -9.35
N ARG A 133 -15.47 15.43 -10.54
CA ARG A 133 -15.34 16.83 -10.96
C ARG A 133 -16.40 17.75 -10.39
N LYS A 134 -17.69 17.35 -10.45
CA LYS A 134 -18.78 18.25 -10.02
C LYS A 134 -18.96 18.23 -8.51
N ARG A 135 -19.15 17.03 -7.92
CA ARG A 135 -19.42 16.90 -6.50
C ARG A 135 -18.20 17.18 -5.63
N MET A 136 -17.05 16.54 -5.93
CA MET A 136 -15.81 16.69 -5.16
C MET A 136 -14.97 17.91 -5.59
N GLY A 137 -15.32 18.58 -6.68
CA GLY A 137 -14.71 19.84 -7.11
C GLY A 137 -13.33 19.73 -7.75
N PHE A 138 -12.88 18.54 -8.16
CA PHE A 138 -11.55 18.34 -8.75
C PHE A 138 -11.38 19.06 -10.09
N LYS A 139 -10.33 19.88 -10.20
CA LYS A 139 -10.03 20.69 -11.41
C LYS A 139 -8.82 20.22 -12.20
N GLY A 140 -8.03 19.30 -11.64
CA GLY A 140 -6.77 18.84 -12.21
C GLY A 140 -6.92 17.80 -13.33
N ILE A 141 -5.84 17.09 -13.60
CA ILE A 141 -5.74 16.07 -14.66
C ILE A 141 -6.33 14.75 -14.16
N VAL A 142 -7.23 14.15 -14.94
CA VAL A 142 -7.58 12.74 -14.79
C VAL A 142 -6.67 11.94 -15.70
N ASN A 143 -5.74 11.20 -15.07
CA ASN A 143 -4.76 10.35 -15.72
C ASN A 143 -5.22 8.88 -15.60
N SER A 144 -5.53 8.21 -16.70
CA SER A 144 -5.91 6.80 -16.64
C SER A 144 -4.80 5.96 -16.00
N ASP A 145 -5.14 4.82 -15.45
CA ASP A 145 -4.13 3.80 -15.20
C ASP A 145 -3.64 3.20 -16.53
N THR A 146 -2.59 2.35 -16.46
CA THR A 146 -1.81 1.94 -17.64
C THR A 146 -2.56 0.90 -18.48
N GLY A 147 -2.76 1.18 -19.78
CA GLY A 147 -3.25 0.20 -20.73
C GLY A 147 -4.76 -0.09 -20.66
N ILE A 148 -5.57 0.87 -20.21
CA ILE A 148 -7.03 0.71 -20.13
C ILE A 148 -7.65 0.45 -21.52
N LEU A 149 -7.08 0.98 -22.61
CA LEU A 149 -7.63 0.83 -23.94
C LEU A 149 -7.33 -0.53 -24.58
N THR A 150 -6.38 -1.29 -24.01
CA THR A 150 -5.85 -2.50 -24.64
C THR A 150 -5.95 -3.74 -23.77
N ARG A 151 -5.57 -3.66 -22.48
CA ARG A 151 -5.44 -4.83 -21.59
C ARG A 151 -6.53 -4.90 -20.54
N MET A 152 -6.79 -3.80 -19.85
CA MET A 152 -7.75 -3.70 -18.75
C MET A 152 -8.97 -2.89 -19.16
N ALA A 153 -9.61 -3.32 -20.25
CA ALA A 153 -10.76 -2.65 -20.87
C ALA A 153 -12.11 -3.19 -20.30
N TRP A 154 -12.16 -3.25 -18.96
CA TRP A 154 -13.28 -3.91 -18.27
C TRP A 154 -14.63 -3.24 -18.53
N GLY A 155 -15.61 -4.04 -18.92
CA GLY A 155 -16.97 -3.60 -19.27
C GLY A 155 -17.09 -2.89 -20.63
N VAL A 156 -15.97 -2.76 -21.38
CA VAL A 156 -15.91 -2.17 -22.73
C VAL A 156 -15.16 -3.07 -23.71
N GLU A 157 -15.03 -4.35 -23.41
CA GLU A 157 -14.27 -5.34 -24.18
C GLU A 157 -14.79 -5.44 -25.63
N THR A 158 -16.08 -5.25 -25.84
CA THR A 158 -16.74 -5.34 -27.15
C THR A 158 -16.54 -4.10 -28.02
N LEU A 159 -16.11 -2.99 -27.44
CA LEU A 159 -15.88 -1.74 -28.15
C LEU A 159 -14.52 -1.76 -28.87
N SER A 160 -14.48 -1.15 -30.05
CA SER A 160 -13.22 -0.85 -30.75
C SER A 160 -12.35 0.10 -29.94
N LYS A 161 -11.04 0.17 -30.21
CA LYS A 161 -10.13 1.09 -29.52
C LYS A 161 -10.53 2.55 -29.71
N GLN A 162 -11.07 2.92 -30.89
CA GLN A 162 -11.63 4.25 -31.17
C GLN A 162 -12.82 4.57 -30.24
N GLU A 163 -13.74 3.63 -30.10
CA GLU A 163 -14.91 3.80 -29.23
C GLU A 163 -14.52 3.87 -27.74
N ARG A 164 -13.50 3.10 -27.32
CA ARG A 164 -12.94 3.19 -25.95
C ARG A 164 -12.32 4.58 -25.70
N TYR A 165 -11.54 5.14 -26.64
CA TYR A 165 -11.06 6.52 -26.54
C TYR A 165 -12.21 7.50 -26.38
N LYS A 166 -13.22 7.42 -27.27
CA LYS A 166 -14.40 8.28 -27.23
C LYS A 166 -15.07 8.22 -25.85
N LYS A 167 -15.40 7.02 -25.36
CA LYS A 167 -16.09 6.82 -24.08
C LYS A 167 -15.29 7.40 -22.91
N ALA A 168 -13.98 7.17 -22.84
CA ALA A 168 -13.13 7.67 -21.78
C ALA A 168 -12.97 9.21 -21.81
N ILE A 169 -12.84 9.81 -23.00
CA ILE A 169 -12.78 11.27 -23.18
C ILE A 169 -14.11 11.92 -22.76
N GLU A 170 -15.25 11.34 -23.16
CA GLU A 170 -16.57 11.81 -22.77
C GLU A 170 -16.87 11.65 -21.29
N ALA A 171 -16.25 10.63 -20.63
CA ALA A 171 -16.27 10.49 -19.18
C ALA A 171 -15.44 11.56 -18.45
N GLY A 172 -14.44 12.16 -19.12
CA GLY A 172 -13.59 13.22 -18.55
C GLY A 172 -12.15 12.82 -18.27
N THR A 173 -11.70 11.67 -18.76
CA THR A 173 -10.28 11.24 -18.76
C THR A 173 -9.46 12.09 -19.72
N ASN A 174 -8.30 12.61 -19.26
CA ASN A 174 -7.49 13.57 -20.00
C ASN A 174 -6.18 12.99 -20.53
N LEU A 175 -5.63 11.97 -19.88
CA LEU A 175 -4.34 11.37 -20.21
C LEU A 175 -4.47 9.84 -20.18
N PHE A 176 -3.93 9.18 -21.21
CA PHE A 176 -4.00 7.73 -21.39
C PHE A 176 -2.61 7.12 -21.17
N SER A 177 -2.39 6.56 -19.96
CA SER A 177 -1.11 5.96 -19.60
C SER A 177 -0.87 4.64 -20.34
N GLY A 178 0.37 4.46 -20.82
CA GLY A 178 0.81 3.23 -21.49
C GLY A 178 0.30 3.05 -22.91
N GLU A 179 -0.39 4.06 -23.47
CA GLU A 179 -0.81 4.07 -24.88
C GLU A 179 0.20 4.87 -25.72
N SER A 180 0.60 4.29 -26.84
CA SER A 180 1.61 4.88 -27.73
C SER A 180 1.12 5.06 -29.17
N ASP A 181 -0.19 4.93 -29.42
CA ASP A 181 -0.81 5.00 -30.75
C ASP A 181 -1.56 6.33 -30.92
N PRO A 182 -0.85 7.47 -31.10
CA PRO A 182 -1.51 8.77 -31.24
C PRO A 182 -2.37 8.85 -32.50
N GLU A 183 -2.09 8.04 -33.52
CA GLU A 183 -2.82 7.99 -34.78
C GLU A 183 -4.30 7.68 -34.56
N ILE A 184 -4.62 6.71 -33.74
CA ILE A 184 -6.01 6.31 -33.42
C ILE A 184 -6.74 7.48 -32.73
N LEU A 185 -6.11 8.14 -31.77
CA LEU A 185 -6.70 9.31 -31.12
C LEU A 185 -6.90 10.48 -32.11
N ILE A 186 -5.93 10.70 -32.99
CA ILE A 186 -6.02 11.72 -34.05
C ILE A 186 -7.20 11.41 -34.98
N GLU A 187 -7.41 10.16 -35.36
CA GLU A 187 -8.55 9.73 -36.17
C GLU A 187 -9.88 10.00 -35.47
N VAL A 188 -10.01 9.64 -34.21
CA VAL A 188 -11.20 9.90 -33.36
C VAL A 188 -11.53 11.41 -33.32
N ILE A 189 -10.51 12.26 -33.27
CA ILE A 189 -10.68 13.71 -33.27
C ILE A 189 -11.07 14.20 -34.67
N LYS A 190 -10.36 13.78 -35.73
CA LYS A 190 -10.59 14.24 -37.11
C LYS A 190 -11.93 13.84 -37.68
N CYS A 191 -12.45 12.67 -37.31
CA CYS A 191 -13.78 12.23 -37.77
C CYS A 191 -14.94 12.89 -37.01
N GLY A 192 -14.64 13.74 -36.01
CA GLY A 192 -15.66 14.41 -35.18
C GLY A 192 -16.38 13.49 -34.22
N ALA A 193 -15.79 12.33 -33.85
CA ALA A 193 -16.39 11.40 -32.93
C ALA A 193 -16.46 11.94 -31.48
N VAL A 194 -15.61 12.92 -31.14
CA VAL A 194 -15.59 13.62 -29.85
C VAL A 194 -15.68 15.13 -30.04
N ASP A 195 -16.28 15.82 -29.09
CA ASP A 195 -16.32 17.29 -29.08
C ASP A 195 -14.91 17.86 -28.84
N LEU A 196 -14.46 18.75 -29.76
CA LEU A 196 -13.17 19.42 -29.64
C LEU A 196 -13.01 20.18 -28.33
N ALA A 197 -14.09 20.71 -27.75
CA ALA A 197 -14.04 21.39 -26.46
C ALA A 197 -13.54 20.47 -25.30
N LEU A 198 -13.76 19.16 -25.38
CA LEU A 198 -13.23 18.19 -24.42
C LEU A 198 -11.72 17.98 -24.59
N ILE A 199 -11.26 17.98 -25.83
CA ILE A 199 -9.84 17.89 -26.18
C ILE A 199 -9.12 19.16 -25.73
N ASP A 200 -9.64 20.33 -26.07
CA ASP A 200 -9.08 21.63 -25.65
C ASP A 200 -8.98 21.73 -24.13
N THR A 201 -10.04 21.31 -23.43
CA THR A 201 -10.05 21.25 -21.96
C THR A 201 -8.94 20.34 -21.42
N SER A 202 -8.71 19.19 -22.04
CA SER A 202 -7.66 18.25 -21.65
C SER A 202 -6.27 18.85 -21.89
N VAL A 203 -6.05 19.45 -23.06
CA VAL A 203 -4.81 20.13 -23.41
C VAL A 203 -4.51 21.28 -22.46
N VAL A 204 -5.51 22.11 -22.14
CA VAL A 204 -5.35 23.21 -21.17
C VAL A 204 -4.90 22.70 -19.80
N ARG A 205 -5.50 21.62 -19.28
CA ARG A 205 -5.09 21.03 -17.99
C ARG A 205 -3.65 20.52 -18.02
N LEU A 206 -3.28 19.80 -19.09
CA LEU A 206 -1.93 19.25 -19.24
C LEU A 206 -0.86 20.35 -19.40
N LEU A 207 -1.14 21.38 -20.16
CA LEU A 207 -0.23 22.52 -20.37
C LEU A 207 -0.13 23.36 -19.09
N LYS A 208 -1.25 23.61 -18.40
CA LYS A 208 -1.26 24.36 -17.14
C LYS A 208 -0.29 23.76 -16.11
N GLU A 209 -0.32 22.44 -15.88
CA GLU A 209 0.62 21.78 -14.97
C GLU A 209 2.08 22.05 -15.37
N LYS A 210 2.38 21.99 -16.68
CA LYS A 210 3.74 22.25 -17.18
C LYS A 210 4.18 23.71 -16.98
N PHE A 211 3.27 24.66 -17.18
CA PHE A 211 3.53 26.09 -16.90
C PHE A 211 3.75 26.33 -15.41
N GLU A 212 2.90 25.77 -14.53
CA GLU A 212 3.03 25.89 -13.08
C GLU A 212 4.35 25.30 -12.58
N LEU A 213 4.82 24.21 -13.19
CA LEU A 213 6.13 23.60 -12.88
C LEU A 213 7.33 24.37 -13.50
N GLY A 214 7.09 25.45 -14.26
CA GLY A 214 8.14 26.25 -14.90
C GLY A 214 8.93 25.50 -15.97
N LEU A 215 8.32 24.49 -16.64
CA LEU A 215 9.02 23.65 -17.62
C LEU A 215 9.29 24.36 -18.94
N PHE A 216 8.56 25.44 -19.24
CA PHE A 216 8.80 26.26 -20.43
C PHE A 216 9.92 27.27 -20.19
N GLU A 217 10.06 27.75 -18.95
CA GLU A 217 11.13 28.68 -18.55
C GLU A 217 12.45 27.96 -18.36
N ASN A 218 12.41 26.78 -17.73
CA ASN A 218 13.60 25.95 -17.53
C ASN A 218 13.27 24.45 -17.48
N PRO A 219 13.38 23.73 -18.61
CA PRO A 219 13.15 22.28 -18.67
C PRO A 219 14.34 21.46 -18.12
N TYR A 220 15.50 22.08 -17.89
CA TYR A 220 16.72 21.39 -17.51
C TYR A 220 16.80 21.07 -16.02
N VAL A 221 17.62 20.08 -15.69
CA VAL A 221 18.00 19.72 -14.32
C VAL A 221 19.50 19.85 -14.15
N ASN A 222 19.93 20.17 -12.93
CA ASN A 222 21.33 20.15 -12.55
C ASN A 222 21.62 18.80 -11.89
N ALA A 223 22.42 17.95 -12.55
CA ALA A 223 22.73 16.61 -12.06
C ALA A 223 23.57 16.65 -10.78
N ASP A 224 24.56 17.57 -10.69
CA ASP A 224 25.43 17.70 -9.52
C ASP A 224 24.65 18.14 -8.28
N GLU A 225 23.68 19.04 -8.45
CA GLU A 225 22.78 19.43 -7.34
C GLU A 225 21.82 18.30 -6.97
N ALA A 226 21.34 17.52 -7.94
CA ALA A 226 20.49 16.36 -7.66
C ALA A 226 21.23 15.32 -6.81
N GLU A 227 22.49 15.05 -7.10
CA GLU A 227 23.33 14.12 -6.32
C GLU A 227 23.52 14.60 -4.87
N LYS A 228 23.69 15.89 -4.64
CA LYS A 228 23.81 16.47 -3.30
C LYS A 228 22.48 16.43 -2.50
N ILE A 229 21.33 16.47 -3.19
CA ILE A 229 20.01 16.50 -2.56
C ILE A 229 19.53 15.09 -2.27
N VAL A 230 19.65 14.18 -3.25
CA VAL A 230 19.13 12.81 -3.13
C VAL A 230 19.89 12.07 -2.02
N SER A 231 19.14 11.50 -1.09
CA SER A 231 19.69 10.71 0.02
C SER A 231 20.75 11.43 0.86
N ASN A 232 20.67 12.76 1.00
CA ASN A 232 21.57 13.48 1.92
C ASN A 232 21.33 13.03 3.38
N GLU A 233 22.30 13.34 4.26
CA GLU A 233 22.30 12.90 5.65
C GLU A 233 20.99 13.24 6.38
N LYS A 234 20.52 14.47 6.26
CA LYS A 234 19.27 14.91 6.89
C LYS A 234 18.04 14.10 6.44
N PHE A 235 18.01 13.72 5.17
CA PHE A 235 16.89 12.90 4.65
C PHE A 235 17.00 11.45 5.12
N ARG A 236 18.22 10.89 5.18
CA ARG A 236 18.46 9.55 5.73
C ARG A 236 18.09 9.47 7.21
N GLU A 237 18.46 10.46 8.01
CA GLU A 237 18.10 10.55 9.43
C GLU A 237 16.56 10.58 9.63
N ARG A 238 15.85 11.37 8.83
CA ARG A 238 14.38 11.41 8.86
C ARG A 238 13.75 10.09 8.46
N ALA A 239 14.27 9.45 7.41
CA ALA A 239 13.80 8.13 6.99
C ALA A 239 14.06 7.08 8.07
N ALA A 240 15.25 7.07 8.69
CA ALA A 240 15.58 6.18 9.80
C ALA A 240 14.67 6.41 11.03
N LEU A 241 14.33 7.66 11.33
CA LEU A 241 13.36 7.96 12.39
C LEU A 241 11.96 7.46 12.04
N ALA A 242 11.51 7.59 10.79
CA ALA A 242 10.24 7.07 10.34
C ALA A 242 10.19 5.54 10.45
N MET A 243 11.28 4.85 10.07
CA MET A 243 11.40 3.39 10.20
C MET A 243 11.29 2.93 11.65
N ARG A 244 11.93 3.62 12.61
CA ARG A 244 11.80 3.32 14.04
C ARG A 244 10.38 3.56 14.56
N LYS A 245 9.75 4.68 14.17
CA LYS A 245 8.39 5.03 14.58
C LYS A 245 7.32 4.11 14.01
N SER A 246 7.57 3.47 12.88
CA SER A 246 6.63 2.53 12.26
C SER A 246 6.58 1.16 12.95
N ILE A 247 7.54 0.84 13.81
CA ILE A 247 7.53 -0.45 14.53
C ILE A 247 6.52 -0.37 15.66
N VAL A 248 5.63 -1.36 15.72
CA VAL A 248 4.58 -1.45 16.74
C VAL A 248 4.91 -2.58 17.70
N LEU A 249 4.96 -2.29 19.00
CA LEU A 249 5.01 -3.30 20.04
C LEU A 249 3.58 -3.67 20.44
N LEU A 250 3.19 -4.92 20.19
CA LEU A 250 1.83 -5.40 20.44
C LEU A 250 1.70 -6.16 21.76
N ARG A 251 2.73 -6.91 22.12
CA ARG A 251 2.80 -7.66 23.40
C ARG A 251 4.21 -7.65 23.95
N ASN A 252 4.31 -7.57 25.27
CA ASN A 252 5.58 -7.61 26.00
C ASN A 252 5.38 -8.22 27.40
N GLU A 253 5.44 -9.53 27.45
CA GLU A 253 5.25 -10.28 28.68
C GLU A 253 6.54 -10.31 29.50
N ASN A 254 6.42 -10.17 30.82
CA ASN A 254 7.52 -10.22 31.78
C ASN A 254 8.68 -9.24 31.47
N ASN A 255 8.40 -8.15 30.79
CA ASN A 255 9.43 -7.20 30.32
C ASN A 255 10.55 -7.90 29.51
N ALA A 256 10.17 -8.81 28.60
CA ALA A 256 11.12 -9.50 27.73
C ALA A 256 11.86 -8.52 26.79
N LEU A 257 11.21 -7.43 26.49
CA LEU A 257 11.77 -6.29 25.77
C LEU A 257 11.77 -5.03 26.66
N PRO A 258 12.75 -4.15 26.58
CA PRO A 258 13.95 -4.26 25.75
C PRO A 258 14.90 -5.37 26.20
N VAL A 259 15.61 -5.98 25.25
CA VAL A 259 16.62 -7.01 25.50
C VAL A 259 17.75 -6.43 26.36
N LYS A 260 18.06 -7.09 27.47
CA LYS A 260 19.12 -6.67 28.37
C LYS A 260 20.52 -6.87 27.76
N PRO A 261 21.50 -6.04 28.08
CA PRO A 261 22.88 -6.25 27.66
C PRO A 261 23.40 -7.65 27.99
N LYS A 262 24.19 -8.25 27.07
CA LYS A 262 24.78 -9.58 27.20
C LYS A 262 23.79 -10.77 27.21
N THR A 263 22.50 -10.52 26.91
CA THR A 263 21.57 -11.61 26.71
C THR A 263 21.96 -12.44 25.50
N LYS A 264 21.94 -13.76 25.64
CA LYS A 264 22.15 -14.70 24.53
C LYS A 264 20.91 -14.80 23.67
N VAL A 265 20.99 -14.29 22.44
CA VAL A 265 19.88 -14.19 21.52
C VAL A 265 20.12 -15.05 20.29
N TYR A 266 19.19 -15.92 19.97
CA TYR A 266 19.08 -16.54 18.66
C TYR A 266 18.16 -15.71 17.79
N PHE A 267 18.63 -15.38 16.58
CA PHE A 267 17.84 -14.66 15.57
C PHE A 267 17.72 -15.48 14.30
N GLU A 268 16.50 -15.55 13.80
CA GLU A 268 16.22 -16.16 12.50
C GLU A 268 15.13 -15.37 11.75
N SER A 269 15.37 -15.16 10.45
CA SER A 269 14.38 -14.61 9.52
C SER A 269 13.77 -15.75 8.72
N LEU A 270 12.49 -15.99 8.92
CA LEU A 270 11.78 -17.04 8.19
C LEU A 270 11.34 -16.52 6.84
N PRO A 271 11.57 -17.30 5.75
CA PRO A 271 11.66 -16.82 4.40
C PRO A 271 10.41 -16.15 3.82
N LYS A 272 10.66 -15.17 2.93
CA LYS A 272 9.66 -14.74 1.96
C LYS A 272 9.46 -15.82 0.94
N SER A 273 8.22 -16.25 0.67
CA SER A 273 7.95 -17.00 -0.55
C SER A 273 8.25 -16.09 -1.76
N SER A 274 9.06 -16.59 -2.68
CA SER A 274 9.47 -15.87 -3.88
C SER A 274 8.29 -15.72 -4.85
N GLY A 275 7.57 -14.62 -4.78
CA GLY A 275 6.44 -14.34 -5.64
C GLY A 275 6.42 -12.88 -6.14
N GLY A 276 7.45 -12.43 -6.84
CA GLY A 276 7.46 -11.09 -7.43
C GLY A 276 8.26 -11.03 -8.72
N ARG A 277 7.88 -10.18 -9.63
CA ARG A 277 8.46 -10.00 -10.97
C ARG A 277 9.98 -9.70 -10.98
N ASN A 278 10.58 -9.44 -9.81
CA ASN A 278 12.00 -9.16 -9.60
C ASN A 278 12.67 -10.06 -8.56
N SER A 279 12.07 -11.18 -8.16
CA SER A 279 12.69 -12.11 -7.23
C SER A 279 13.59 -13.11 -7.94
N SER A 280 14.70 -12.62 -8.50
CA SER A 280 15.84 -13.50 -8.84
C SER A 280 16.76 -13.77 -7.63
N GLN A 281 16.34 -13.43 -6.43
CA GLN A 281 17.05 -13.80 -5.22
C GLN A 281 16.49 -15.13 -4.71
N THR A 282 17.16 -16.20 -5.12
CA THR A 282 17.18 -17.45 -4.39
C THR A 282 17.52 -17.13 -2.94
N GLN A 283 16.61 -17.49 -2.06
CA GLN A 283 16.82 -17.41 -0.64
C GLN A 283 17.93 -18.37 -0.26
N THR A 284 19.07 -17.82 0.00
CA THR A 284 20.07 -18.47 0.84
C THR A 284 19.62 -18.31 2.29
N ASP A 285 19.89 -19.31 3.12
CA ASP A 285 19.90 -19.14 4.58
C ASP A 285 20.67 -17.86 4.86
N GLY A 286 19.92 -16.77 5.03
CA GLY A 286 20.51 -15.44 5.08
C GLY A 286 21.40 -15.37 6.31
N PRO A 287 22.62 -14.82 6.21
CA PRO A 287 23.42 -14.52 7.38
C PRO A 287 22.54 -13.75 8.35
N ASN A 288 22.73 -13.96 9.64
CA ASN A 288 22.09 -13.14 10.66
C ASN A 288 22.34 -11.67 10.29
N ILE A 289 21.31 -11.00 9.76
CA ILE A 289 21.38 -9.61 9.28
C ILE A 289 21.82 -8.63 10.37
N PHE A 290 21.83 -9.07 11.62
CA PHE A 290 22.30 -8.32 12.78
C PHE A 290 23.76 -8.62 13.12
N ALA A 291 24.39 -9.64 12.55
CA ALA A 291 25.74 -10.04 12.91
C ALA A 291 26.79 -8.95 12.62
N GLU A 292 26.55 -8.14 11.59
CA GLU A 292 27.44 -7.04 11.23
C GLU A 292 27.36 -5.85 12.22
N ASN A 293 26.25 -5.72 12.97
CA ASN A 293 25.97 -4.63 13.90
C ASN A 293 26.17 -5.01 15.38
N ASN A 294 26.75 -6.17 15.68
CA ASN A 294 26.85 -6.77 17.00
C ASN A 294 27.52 -5.84 18.07
N ASN A 295 28.53 -5.06 17.67
CA ASN A 295 29.30 -4.27 18.62
C ASN A 295 28.58 -3.02 19.16
N GLN A 296 27.47 -2.62 18.56
CA GLN A 296 26.72 -1.42 18.95
C GLN A 296 25.64 -1.67 20.01
N TYR A 297 25.18 -2.92 20.13
CA TYR A 297 23.94 -3.25 20.86
C TYR A 297 24.16 -4.12 22.10
N GLU A 298 25.41 -4.53 22.37
CA GLU A 298 25.77 -5.38 23.51
C GLU A 298 24.95 -6.69 23.62
N ILE A 299 24.48 -7.23 22.50
CA ILE A 299 23.75 -8.51 22.42
C ILE A 299 24.74 -9.61 22.03
N GLU A 300 24.65 -10.78 22.68
CA GLU A 300 25.40 -11.97 22.31
C GLU A 300 24.56 -12.85 21.38
N PHE A 301 24.81 -12.77 20.07
CA PHE A 301 24.12 -13.66 19.11
C PHE A 301 24.70 -15.06 19.13
N VAL A 302 23.85 -16.07 19.39
CA VAL A 302 24.19 -17.48 19.40
C VAL A 302 23.74 -18.17 18.13
N LYS A 303 24.30 -19.38 17.87
CA LYS A 303 24.08 -20.08 16.59
C LYS A 303 22.86 -20.99 16.58
N THR A 304 22.41 -21.43 17.74
CA THR A 304 21.28 -22.36 17.84
C THR A 304 20.25 -21.85 18.87
N PRO A 305 18.96 -22.18 18.70
CA PRO A 305 17.94 -21.83 19.68
C PRO A 305 18.21 -22.40 21.07
N GLU A 306 18.87 -23.56 21.16
CA GLU A 306 19.17 -24.23 22.42
C GLU A 306 20.12 -23.41 23.30
N GLU A 307 21.07 -22.70 22.70
CA GLU A 307 22.03 -21.83 23.40
C GLU A 307 21.41 -20.51 23.86
N ALA A 308 20.25 -20.14 23.30
CA ALA A 308 19.63 -18.84 23.52
C ALA A 308 18.87 -18.76 24.86
N GLU A 309 18.91 -17.59 25.47
CA GLU A 309 18.02 -17.16 26.55
C GLU A 309 16.72 -16.56 25.99
N LEU A 310 16.80 -15.93 24.80
CA LEU A 310 15.69 -15.36 24.07
C LEU A 310 15.83 -15.66 22.58
N VAL A 311 14.73 -16.05 21.97
CA VAL A 311 14.64 -16.27 20.51
C VAL A 311 13.89 -15.12 19.86
N LEU A 312 14.42 -14.60 18.75
CA LEU A 312 13.78 -13.61 17.89
C LEU A 312 13.49 -14.27 16.53
N LEU A 313 12.22 -14.45 16.21
CA LEU A 313 11.80 -14.97 14.89
C LEU A 313 11.17 -13.85 14.07
N TRP A 314 11.81 -13.45 12.99
CA TRP A 314 11.27 -12.48 12.06
C TRP A 314 10.50 -13.18 10.95
N LEU A 315 9.18 -13.21 11.09
CA LEU A 315 8.27 -13.80 10.13
C LEU A 315 8.08 -12.83 8.96
N GLN A 316 8.36 -13.30 7.76
CA GLN A 316 8.20 -12.54 6.52
C GLN A 316 7.29 -13.32 5.56
N PRO A 317 5.97 -13.36 5.82
CA PRO A 317 5.03 -14.07 4.97
C PRO A 317 5.12 -13.54 3.54
N GLY A 318 5.02 -14.44 2.57
CA GLY A 318 4.96 -14.07 1.17
C GLY A 318 3.65 -13.36 0.89
N GLY A 319 3.73 -12.05 0.56
CA GLY A 319 2.55 -11.29 0.15
C GLY A 319 1.88 -11.92 -1.08
N ASN A 320 0.58 -11.72 -1.21
CA ASN A 320 -0.13 -12.07 -2.42
C ASN A 320 0.48 -11.32 -3.60
N SER A 321 0.91 -12.05 -4.62
CA SER A 321 1.50 -11.41 -5.79
C SER A 321 0.45 -10.59 -6.55
N LEU A 322 0.79 -9.34 -6.90
CA LEU A 322 -0.05 -8.54 -7.78
C LEU A 322 -0.29 -9.22 -9.13
N PHE A 323 0.70 -9.99 -9.60
CA PHE A 323 0.65 -10.68 -10.91
C PHE A 323 0.46 -12.18 -10.70
N ARG A 324 -0.71 -12.57 -10.21
CA ARG A 324 -1.10 -13.97 -10.09
C ARG A 324 -1.43 -14.54 -11.48
N SER A 325 -1.22 -15.84 -11.64
CA SER A 325 -1.54 -16.57 -12.90
C SER A 325 -2.98 -17.07 -12.95
N THR A 326 -3.68 -17.06 -11.82
CA THR A 326 -5.04 -17.61 -11.65
C THR A 326 -5.87 -16.76 -10.70
N GLY A 327 -7.20 -16.88 -10.78
CA GLY A 327 -8.17 -16.30 -9.86
C GLY A 327 -8.46 -17.18 -8.63
N GLU A 328 -7.55 -18.07 -8.25
CA GLU A 328 -7.71 -18.93 -7.07
C GLU A 328 -7.91 -18.11 -5.79
N PRO A 329 -8.63 -18.64 -4.79
CA PRO A 329 -8.84 -17.96 -3.51
C PRO A 329 -7.54 -17.48 -2.87
N ILE A 330 -7.60 -16.33 -2.23
CA ILE A 330 -6.47 -15.72 -1.54
C ILE A 330 -6.61 -15.96 -0.04
N SER A 331 -5.52 -16.35 0.61
CA SER A 331 -5.45 -16.50 2.05
C SER A 331 -4.48 -15.49 2.65
N VAL A 332 -4.71 -15.12 3.89
CA VAL A 332 -3.79 -14.33 4.72
C VAL A 332 -3.27 -15.14 5.94
N SER A 333 -3.48 -16.46 5.97
CA SER A 333 -2.88 -17.35 6.96
C SER A 333 -1.39 -17.53 6.74
N LEU A 334 -0.61 -17.53 7.80
CA LEU A 334 0.85 -17.67 7.73
C LEU A 334 1.29 -18.96 7.02
N SER A 335 0.65 -20.10 7.35
CA SER A 335 0.96 -21.41 6.76
C SER A 335 0.77 -21.42 5.25
N LYS A 336 -0.30 -20.79 4.75
CA LYS A 336 -0.56 -20.67 3.30
C LYS A 336 0.33 -19.61 2.62
N CYS A 337 0.95 -18.73 3.40
CA CYS A 337 1.82 -17.67 2.93
C CYS A 337 3.32 -17.96 3.14
N GLY A 338 3.68 -19.25 3.25
CA GLY A 338 5.07 -19.73 3.18
C GLY A 338 5.83 -19.71 4.52
N VAL A 339 5.17 -19.51 5.64
CA VAL A 339 5.77 -19.63 6.98
C VAL A 339 5.60 -21.07 7.47
N ASP A 340 6.70 -21.68 7.92
CA ASP A 340 6.66 -22.97 8.62
C ASP A 340 6.14 -22.78 10.06
N VAL A 341 4.84 -22.83 10.19
CA VAL A 341 4.13 -22.64 11.48
C VAL A 341 4.51 -23.71 12.49
N ASP A 342 4.71 -24.97 12.06
CA ASP A 342 5.11 -26.07 12.94
C ASP A 342 6.52 -25.84 13.50
N TYR A 343 7.41 -25.29 12.71
CA TYR A 343 8.75 -24.90 13.16
C TYR A 343 8.68 -23.79 14.20
N VAL A 344 7.92 -22.71 13.93
CA VAL A 344 7.73 -21.62 14.86
C VAL A 344 7.18 -22.11 16.20
N ASN A 345 6.12 -22.93 16.17
CA ASN A 345 5.49 -23.50 17.35
C ASN A 345 6.43 -24.43 18.13
N ARG A 346 7.25 -25.23 17.44
CA ARG A 346 8.24 -26.13 18.05
C ARG A 346 9.34 -25.34 18.78
N ILE A 347 9.78 -24.21 18.25
CA ILE A 347 10.78 -23.36 18.90
C ILE A 347 10.16 -22.62 20.09
N SER A 348 9.03 -21.95 19.90
CA SER A 348 8.36 -21.19 20.97
C SER A 348 7.86 -22.06 22.12
N ALA A 349 7.57 -23.36 21.86
CA ALA A 349 7.22 -24.28 22.95
C ALA A 349 8.38 -24.52 23.93
N LYS A 350 9.63 -24.29 23.53
CA LYS A 350 10.83 -24.62 24.30
C LYS A 350 11.56 -23.40 24.87
N LYS A 351 11.44 -22.25 24.22
CA LYS A 351 12.22 -21.06 24.53
C LYS A 351 11.34 -19.81 24.57
N PRO A 352 11.63 -18.85 25.46
CA PRO A 352 11.03 -17.52 25.35
C PRO A 352 11.28 -16.95 23.96
N THR A 353 10.21 -16.59 23.26
CA THR A 353 10.27 -16.17 21.86
C THR A 353 9.57 -14.83 21.67
N VAL A 354 10.21 -13.93 20.95
CA VAL A 354 9.61 -12.72 20.40
C VAL A 354 9.33 -12.96 18.93
N LEU A 355 8.07 -12.84 18.53
CA LEU A 355 7.65 -12.86 17.14
C LEU A 355 7.74 -11.45 16.58
N ILE A 356 8.39 -11.30 15.45
CA ILE A 356 8.47 -10.06 14.69
C ILE A 356 7.78 -10.34 13.37
N VAL A 357 6.64 -9.72 13.12
CA VAL A 357 5.83 -10.00 11.92
C VAL A 357 5.93 -8.85 10.94
N ASN A 358 6.37 -9.12 9.71
CA ASN A 358 6.39 -8.12 8.66
C ASN A 358 5.04 -8.09 7.94
N TYR A 359 4.25 -7.07 8.24
CA TYR A 359 2.89 -6.91 7.71
C TYR A 359 2.91 -6.25 6.33
N THR A 360 2.90 -7.05 5.29
CA THR A 360 2.57 -6.61 3.92
C THR A 360 1.06 -6.72 3.64
N ASN A 361 0.39 -7.53 4.40
CA ASN A 361 -1.07 -7.68 4.50
C ASN A 361 -1.43 -7.86 5.99
N PRO A 362 -2.69 -7.70 6.39
CA PRO A 362 -3.16 -8.04 7.75
C PRO A 362 -3.16 -9.57 7.95
N TRP A 363 -1.99 -10.13 8.29
CA TRP A 363 -1.79 -11.57 8.42
C TRP A 363 -2.57 -12.17 9.59
N VAL A 364 -3.16 -13.34 9.38
CA VAL A 364 -3.69 -14.20 10.42
C VAL A 364 -2.51 -14.89 11.13
N ILE A 365 -2.19 -14.45 12.33
CA ILE A 365 -1.05 -14.98 13.10
C ILE A 365 -1.45 -15.88 14.26
N ASN A 366 -2.73 -16.15 14.46
CA ASN A 366 -3.21 -17.02 15.54
C ASN A 366 -2.74 -18.49 15.39
N GLU A 367 -2.20 -18.86 14.25
CA GLU A 367 -1.53 -20.15 14.05
C GLU A 367 -0.24 -20.29 14.91
N VAL A 368 0.39 -19.18 15.29
CA VAL A 368 1.63 -19.15 16.08
C VAL A 368 1.52 -18.32 17.36
N TYR A 369 0.47 -17.52 17.51
CA TYR A 369 0.23 -16.69 18.67
C TYR A 369 -1.26 -16.57 19.00
N SER A 370 -1.59 -16.79 20.26
CA SER A 370 -2.87 -16.44 20.87
C SER A 370 -2.61 -15.89 22.27
N ASN A 371 -3.61 -15.30 22.89
CA ASN A 371 -3.50 -14.79 24.27
C ASN A 371 -3.14 -15.89 25.30
N ASP A 372 -3.33 -17.17 24.96
CA ASP A 372 -2.99 -18.33 25.79
C ASP A 372 -1.60 -18.92 25.50
N THR A 373 -0.86 -18.39 24.54
CA THR A 373 0.47 -18.88 24.13
C THR A 373 1.52 -18.48 25.16
N LYS A 374 2.03 -19.44 25.95
CA LYS A 374 2.83 -19.16 27.16
C LYS A 374 4.25 -18.65 26.91
N ASN A 375 4.90 -19.08 25.86
CA ASN A 375 6.32 -18.77 25.63
C ASN A 375 6.56 -17.74 24.53
N VAL A 376 5.52 -17.26 23.86
CA VAL A 376 5.62 -16.08 23.03
C VAL A 376 5.51 -14.87 23.94
N VAL A 377 6.67 -14.36 24.34
CA VAL A 377 6.80 -13.31 25.36
C VAL A 377 6.75 -11.90 24.79
N GLY A 378 6.79 -11.76 23.46
CA GLY A 378 6.65 -10.48 22.78
C GLY A 378 6.17 -10.64 21.36
N VAL A 379 5.44 -9.63 20.86
CA VAL A 379 5.00 -9.53 19.46
C VAL A 379 5.27 -8.12 18.98
N LEU A 380 6.00 -8.02 17.88
CA LEU A 380 6.29 -6.77 17.16
C LEU A 380 5.72 -6.84 15.75
N ALA A 381 5.11 -5.76 15.31
CA ALA A 381 4.73 -5.56 13.91
C ALA A 381 5.73 -4.64 13.21
N THR A 382 6.14 -5.02 12.01
CA THR A 382 7.00 -4.21 11.11
C THR A 382 6.34 -4.06 9.76
N PHE A 383 6.69 -2.99 9.02
CA PHE A 383 6.12 -2.62 7.73
C PHE A 383 7.25 -2.30 6.73
N GLY A 384 8.16 -3.28 6.53
CA GLY A 384 9.32 -3.11 5.67
C GLY A 384 10.43 -2.29 6.32
N THR A 385 10.64 -2.43 7.62
CA THR A 385 11.65 -1.70 8.40
C THR A 385 13.08 -2.16 8.10
N THR A 386 14.07 -1.35 8.50
CA THR A 386 15.49 -1.71 8.42
C THR A 386 15.94 -2.49 9.66
N PRO A 387 17.00 -3.35 9.53
CA PRO A 387 17.57 -4.05 10.67
C PRO A 387 17.99 -3.12 11.82
N ASP A 388 18.62 -1.97 11.49
CA ASP A 388 19.07 -1.00 12.51
C ASP A 388 17.87 -0.41 13.29
N ALA A 389 16.79 -0.05 12.60
CA ALA A 389 15.60 0.46 13.25
C ALA A 389 14.96 -0.58 14.18
N LEU A 390 14.95 -1.85 13.76
CA LEU A 390 14.46 -2.96 14.56
C LEU A 390 15.33 -3.20 15.79
N LEU A 391 16.66 -3.20 15.63
CA LEU A 391 17.60 -3.32 16.75
C LEU A 391 17.48 -2.15 17.74
N ASP A 392 17.33 -0.92 17.27
CA ASP A 392 17.13 0.25 18.13
C ASP A 392 15.88 0.06 19.02
N VAL A 393 14.79 -0.49 18.46
CA VAL A 393 13.57 -0.79 19.24
C VAL A 393 13.81 -1.97 20.18
N ILE A 394 14.28 -3.11 19.69
CA ILE A 394 14.46 -4.33 20.49
C ILE A 394 15.37 -4.10 21.71
N THR A 395 16.38 -3.22 21.58
CA THR A 395 17.35 -2.91 22.64
C THR A 395 16.98 -1.72 23.51
N GLY A 396 15.85 -1.07 23.25
CA GLY A 396 15.38 0.08 24.00
C GLY A 396 16.12 1.39 23.70
N LYS A 397 16.99 1.44 22.69
CA LYS A 397 17.56 2.71 22.20
C LYS A 397 16.46 3.62 21.65
N PHE A 398 15.39 3.04 21.15
CA PHE A 398 14.19 3.75 20.72
C PHE A 398 12.95 3.10 21.33
N ASN A 399 12.17 3.88 22.11
CA ASN A 399 10.91 3.41 22.65
C ASN A 399 9.85 3.32 21.56
N PRO A 400 9.21 2.17 21.31
CA PRO A 400 8.20 2.03 20.26
C PRO A 400 6.98 2.91 20.56
N THR A 401 6.52 3.62 19.55
CA THR A 401 5.34 4.50 19.61
C THR A 401 4.38 4.24 18.47
N GLY A 402 4.68 3.24 17.63
CA GLY A 402 3.85 2.86 16.50
C GLY A 402 2.50 2.32 16.93
N LYS A 403 1.51 2.48 16.06
CA LYS A 403 0.16 1.96 16.21
C LYS A 403 -0.22 1.16 14.97
N MET A 404 -1.02 0.11 15.15
CA MET A 404 -1.48 -0.71 14.03
C MET A 404 -2.31 0.12 13.06
N PRO A 405 -1.97 0.14 11.77
CA PRO A 405 -2.73 0.89 10.77
C PRO A 405 -4.01 0.18 10.32
N PHE A 406 -4.19 -1.06 10.72
CA PHE A 406 -5.34 -1.91 10.41
C PHE A 406 -5.51 -2.98 11.49
N SER A 407 -6.71 -3.53 11.57
CA SER A 407 -7.02 -4.69 12.40
C SER A 407 -6.47 -5.96 11.76
N THR A 408 -5.95 -6.89 12.59
CA THR A 408 -5.47 -8.20 12.10
C THR A 408 -6.53 -9.26 12.35
N PRO A 409 -7.03 -9.94 11.32
CA PRO A 409 -8.10 -10.92 11.49
C PRO A 409 -7.64 -12.16 12.27
N VAL A 410 -8.57 -12.79 13.00
CA VAL A 410 -8.29 -14.02 13.77
C VAL A 410 -8.20 -15.27 12.90
N SER A 411 -8.81 -15.29 11.70
CA SER A 411 -8.82 -16.45 10.80
C SER A 411 -9.12 -16.04 9.36
N ASP A 412 -8.82 -16.93 8.40
CA ASP A 412 -9.28 -16.78 7.02
C ASP A 412 -10.80 -16.71 6.94
N GLU A 413 -11.51 -17.50 7.77
CA GLU A 413 -12.99 -17.50 7.83
C GLU A 413 -13.53 -16.13 8.29
N ALA A 414 -12.88 -15.47 9.23
CA ALA A 414 -13.22 -14.11 9.63
C ALA A 414 -13.12 -13.15 8.45
N VAL A 415 -12.06 -13.28 7.62
CA VAL A 415 -11.87 -12.47 6.41
C VAL A 415 -12.92 -12.79 5.33
N GLU A 416 -13.25 -14.08 5.13
CA GLU A 416 -14.26 -14.50 4.16
C GLU A 416 -15.68 -14.01 4.53
N ASN A 417 -15.96 -13.84 5.81
CA ASN A 417 -17.22 -13.33 6.33
C ASN A 417 -17.28 -11.81 6.42
N ASN A 418 -16.14 -11.14 6.30
CA ASN A 418 -16.07 -9.67 6.25
C ASN A 418 -16.55 -9.14 4.89
N LYS A 419 -16.99 -7.90 4.87
CA LYS A 419 -17.39 -7.20 3.66
C LYS A 419 -16.19 -6.39 3.15
N GLU A 420 -15.90 -6.48 1.87
CA GLU A 420 -14.69 -5.95 1.24
C GLU A 420 -14.50 -4.44 1.43
N ASP A 421 -15.59 -3.70 1.59
CA ASP A 421 -15.59 -2.24 1.77
C ASP A 421 -15.62 -1.79 3.24
N VAL A 422 -15.73 -2.74 4.20
CA VAL A 422 -15.82 -2.43 5.64
C VAL A 422 -14.44 -2.55 6.29
N PRO A 423 -13.94 -1.47 6.95
CA PRO A 423 -12.70 -1.55 7.73
C PRO A 423 -12.82 -2.55 8.88
N GLY A 424 -11.75 -3.29 9.16
CA GLY A 424 -11.75 -4.33 10.20
C GLY A 424 -12.11 -3.82 11.59
N TYR A 425 -11.82 -2.56 11.92
CA TYR A 425 -12.21 -1.99 13.23
C TYR A 425 -13.72 -1.72 13.37
N LEU A 426 -14.49 -1.82 12.31
CA LEU A 426 -15.95 -1.73 12.33
C LEU A 426 -16.64 -3.09 12.35
N GLU A 427 -15.83 -4.16 12.20
CA GLU A 427 -16.34 -5.52 12.37
C GLU A 427 -16.63 -5.81 13.86
N GLY A 428 -17.52 -6.76 14.11
CA GLY A 428 -17.94 -7.09 15.46
C GLY A 428 -16.86 -7.74 16.33
N ASP A 429 -17.19 -7.93 17.58
CA ASP A 429 -16.35 -8.65 18.54
C ASP A 429 -15.91 -10.02 17.99
N GLY A 430 -14.62 -10.30 18.08
CA GLY A 430 -14.03 -11.56 17.63
C GLY A 430 -13.47 -11.54 16.19
N TYR A 431 -13.56 -10.44 15.46
CA TYR A 431 -12.89 -10.30 14.16
C TYR A 431 -11.37 -10.19 14.29
N ALA A 432 -10.90 -9.34 15.22
CA ALA A 432 -9.50 -8.97 15.28
C ALA A 432 -8.77 -9.65 16.45
N LEU A 433 -7.56 -10.16 16.18
CA LEU A 433 -6.58 -10.54 17.19
C LEU A 433 -5.88 -9.29 17.77
N PHE A 434 -5.48 -8.37 16.91
CA PHE A 434 -5.01 -7.03 17.25
C PHE A 434 -5.85 -6.00 16.54
N ASN A 435 -6.26 -4.97 17.26
CA ASN A 435 -7.15 -3.94 16.74
C ASN A 435 -6.38 -2.82 16.01
N TYR A 436 -7.08 -2.10 15.15
CA TYR A 436 -6.61 -0.81 14.65
C TYR A 436 -6.24 0.10 15.85
N ASP A 437 -5.19 0.90 15.69
CA ASP A 437 -4.63 1.82 16.70
C ASP A 437 -4.06 1.13 17.96
N GLU A 438 -3.94 -0.20 17.95
CA GLU A 438 -3.29 -0.95 19.04
C GLU A 438 -1.77 -0.81 18.98
N GLY A 439 -1.14 -0.75 20.15
CA GLY A 439 0.32 -0.68 20.32
C GLY A 439 0.66 -0.14 21.71
N ILE A 440 1.72 -0.69 22.28
CA ILE A 440 2.22 -0.34 23.62
C ILE A 440 3.65 0.22 23.53
N SER A 441 4.13 0.76 24.64
CA SER A 441 5.50 1.27 24.81
C SER A 441 6.17 0.57 26.00
N TYR A 442 7.49 0.70 26.12
CA TYR A 442 8.24 0.22 27.28
C TYR A 442 7.91 1.03 28.54
#